data_22d3810e56b3beff9785100bf223e94e
#
_entry.id   22d3810e56b3beff9785100bf223e94e
#
_cell.length_a   1.000
_cell.length_b   1.000
_cell.length_c   1.000
_cell.angle_alpha   90.00
_cell.angle_beta   90.00
_cell.angle_gamma   90.00
#
_symmetry.space_group_name_H-M   'P 1'
#
loop_
_entity.id
_entity.type
_entity.pdbx_description
1 polymer ?
#
loop_
_entity_poly.entity_id
_entity_poly.type
_entity_poly.pdbx_seq_one_letter_code
_entity_poly.pdbx_strand_id
1 'polypeptide(L)'
;MAPYTPILGVLVYVTSGDQVLMIHRQGRPDDLHLGKYNGLGGKVEPGEDIVAAALREVREEAGVDLVHTRLRGTISWPGFGSDGEDWFGFVFTADRWTGEVGTANDEGVLEWVPLSRLLAFDLPLWPGDRHFLPLVFDPSVQQFHGVMPYRDGIPERWEVTVTRDVSVAHPELHR
;
A
#
# COMPACT_ATOMS: atom_id res chain seq x y z
N MET A 1 26.76 6.44 -15.37
CA MET A 1 25.56 5.63 -15.10
C MET A 1 24.34 6.54 -15.19
N ALA A 2 23.30 6.14 -15.93
CA ALA A 2 22.05 6.92 -15.98
C ALA A 2 21.38 6.94 -14.60
N PRO A 3 20.66 8.02 -14.22
CA PRO A 3 19.93 8.06 -12.97
C PRO A 3 18.82 7.00 -12.94
N TYR A 4 18.56 6.44 -11.78
CA TYR A 4 17.42 5.56 -11.57
C TYR A 4 16.13 6.39 -11.51
N THR A 5 15.19 6.14 -12.42
CA THR A 5 14.00 6.96 -12.62
C THR A 5 12.71 6.13 -12.58
N PRO A 6 12.33 5.57 -11.42
CA PRO A 6 11.12 4.79 -11.30
C PRO A 6 9.87 5.70 -11.32
N ILE A 7 8.72 5.12 -11.66
CA ILE A 7 7.43 5.76 -11.45
C ILE A 7 7.17 5.79 -9.94
N LEU A 8 6.92 6.98 -9.40
CA LEU A 8 6.58 7.14 -8.00
C LEU A 8 5.08 6.88 -7.78
N GLY A 9 4.75 6.07 -6.80
CA GLY A 9 3.36 5.77 -6.47
C GLY A 9 3.11 5.76 -4.97
N VAL A 10 1.83 5.92 -4.61
CA VAL A 10 1.34 5.75 -3.24
C VAL A 10 0.37 4.57 -3.18
N LEU A 11 0.39 3.86 -2.07
CA LEU A 11 -0.51 2.75 -1.77
C LEU A 11 -1.04 2.95 -0.36
N VAL A 12 -2.37 3.05 -0.22
CA VAL A 12 -3.03 3.44 1.02
C VAL A 12 -4.02 2.37 1.46
N TYR A 13 -3.86 1.89 2.68
CA TYR A 13 -4.78 0.96 3.33
C TYR A 13 -5.59 1.72 4.39
N VAL A 14 -6.84 2.03 4.07
CA VAL A 14 -7.78 2.66 5.01
C VAL A 14 -8.41 1.57 5.87
N THR A 15 -8.36 1.72 7.20
CA THR A 15 -8.85 0.70 8.14
C THR A 15 -10.02 1.20 8.99
N SER A 16 -10.98 0.33 9.25
CA SER A 16 -12.10 0.57 10.18
C SER A 16 -12.29 -0.67 11.06
N GLY A 17 -11.89 -0.58 12.31
CA GLY A 17 -11.85 -1.74 13.20
C GLY A 17 -10.95 -2.85 12.66
N ASP A 18 -11.53 -4.00 12.39
CA ASP A 18 -10.85 -5.18 11.83
C ASP A 18 -10.99 -5.31 10.30
N GLN A 19 -11.44 -4.24 9.63
CA GLN A 19 -11.63 -4.22 8.18
C GLN A 19 -10.67 -3.25 7.48
N VAL A 20 -10.35 -3.56 6.24
CA VAL A 20 -9.53 -2.74 5.34
C VAL A 20 -10.33 -2.43 4.08
N LEU A 21 -10.34 -1.17 3.67
CA LEU A 21 -10.95 -0.77 2.41
C LEU A 21 -10.02 -1.17 1.25
N MET A 22 -10.55 -1.99 0.37
CA MET A 22 -9.86 -2.46 -0.83
C MET A 22 -10.66 -2.12 -2.07
N ILE A 23 -9.98 -1.95 -3.18
CA ILE A 23 -10.63 -1.88 -4.50
C ILE A 23 -10.49 -3.22 -5.21
N HIS A 24 -11.62 -3.82 -5.58
CA HIS A 24 -11.67 -4.99 -6.45
C HIS A 24 -11.70 -4.51 -7.91
N ARG A 25 -10.58 -4.64 -8.60
CA ARG A 25 -10.36 -4.10 -9.95
C ARG A 25 -11.21 -4.84 -10.98
N GLN A 26 -12.25 -4.19 -11.50
CA GLN A 26 -13.20 -4.76 -12.47
C GLN A 26 -13.56 -3.77 -13.58
N GLY A 27 -13.08 -2.54 -13.50
CA GLY A 27 -13.57 -1.44 -14.33
C GLY A 27 -13.04 -1.44 -15.77
N ARG A 28 -11.81 -1.88 -16.00
CA ARG A 28 -11.14 -1.78 -17.31
C ARG A 28 -10.55 -3.11 -17.75
N PRO A 29 -10.90 -3.60 -18.97
CA PRO A 29 -10.38 -4.88 -19.47
C PRO A 29 -8.87 -4.93 -19.72
N ASP A 30 -8.24 -3.78 -19.95
CA ASP A 30 -6.80 -3.59 -20.18
C ASP A 30 -6.02 -3.24 -18.91
N ASP A 31 -6.66 -3.27 -17.75
CA ASP A 31 -6.03 -3.00 -16.47
C ASP A 31 -5.07 -4.14 -16.07
N LEU A 32 -3.81 -3.80 -15.81
CA LEU A 32 -2.80 -4.73 -15.26
C LEU A 32 -3.29 -5.45 -13.99
N HIS A 33 -4.11 -4.78 -13.19
CA HIS A 33 -4.65 -5.27 -11.92
C HIS A 33 -6.01 -5.98 -12.05
N LEU A 34 -6.54 -6.18 -13.26
CA LEU A 34 -7.88 -6.74 -13.46
C LEU A 34 -8.10 -8.01 -12.64
N GLY A 35 -9.22 -8.05 -11.90
CA GLY A 35 -9.65 -9.16 -11.05
C GLY A 35 -8.94 -9.22 -9.69
N LYS A 36 -7.98 -8.33 -9.40
CA LYS A 36 -7.26 -8.31 -8.13
C LYS A 36 -7.86 -7.31 -7.14
N TYR A 37 -7.63 -7.58 -5.86
CA TYR A 37 -7.86 -6.61 -4.79
C TYR A 37 -6.58 -5.82 -4.54
N ASN A 38 -6.68 -4.52 -4.55
CA ASN A 38 -5.57 -3.60 -4.25
C ASN A 38 -5.95 -2.66 -3.11
N GLY A 39 -4.95 -2.11 -2.40
CA GLY A 39 -5.14 -0.88 -1.65
C GLY A 39 -5.47 0.28 -2.58
N LEU A 40 -5.93 1.39 -2.04
CA LEU A 40 -6.17 2.63 -2.78
C LEU A 40 -4.84 3.29 -3.13
N GLY A 41 -4.80 4.05 -4.22
CA GLY A 41 -3.59 4.81 -4.57
C GLY A 41 -3.31 4.86 -6.06
N GLY A 42 -2.24 5.55 -6.39
CA GLY A 42 -1.85 5.79 -7.78
C GLY A 42 -0.51 6.49 -7.88
N LYS A 43 -0.29 7.20 -8.98
CA LYS A 43 0.97 7.89 -9.25
C LYS A 43 1.08 9.20 -8.47
N VAL A 44 2.27 9.51 -8.01
CA VAL A 44 2.60 10.85 -7.51
C VAL A 44 2.71 11.79 -8.70
N GLU A 45 2.02 12.93 -8.66
CA GLU A 45 2.04 13.93 -9.72
C GLU A 45 3.19 14.93 -9.51
N PRO A 46 3.67 15.59 -10.61
CA PRO A 46 4.66 16.65 -10.49
C PRO A 46 4.15 17.80 -9.60
N GLY A 47 4.95 18.15 -8.59
CA GLY A 47 4.66 19.28 -7.71
C GLY A 47 3.87 18.94 -6.45
N GLU A 48 3.52 17.67 -6.24
CA GLU A 48 2.92 17.21 -4.98
C GLU A 48 3.92 16.35 -4.16
N ASP A 49 3.75 16.36 -2.85
CA ASP A 49 4.44 15.42 -1.98
C ASP A 49 3.64 14.11 -1.82
N ILE A 50 4.28 13.09 -1.24
CA ILE A 50 3.68 11.76 -1.13
C ILE A 50 2.44 11.71 -0.22
N VAL A 51 2.30 12.62 0.74
CA VAL A 51 1.10 12.71 1.58
C VAL A 51 -0.03 13.36 0.78
N ALA A 52 0.25 14.45 0.07
CA ALA A 52 -0.71 15.09 -0.82
C ALA A 52 -1.24 14.10 -1.88
N ALA A 53 -0.34 13.32 -2.50
CA ALA A 53 -0.72 12.25 -3.43
C ALA A 53 -1.64 11.21 -2.78
N ALA A 54 -1.31 10.71 -1.58
CA ALA A 54 -2.13 9.75 -0.87
C ALA A 54 -3.53 10.29 -0.54
N LEU A 55 -3.62 11.56 -0.11
CA LEU A 55 -4.91 12.22 0.18
C LEU A 55 -5.74 12.40 -1.08
N ARG A 56 -5.13 12.84 -2.19
CA ARG A 56 -5.79 13.04 -3.48
C ARG A 56 -6.35 11.72 -4.02
N GLU A 57 -5.52 10.69 -4.09
CA GLU A 57 -5.92 9.38 -4.63
C GLU A 57 -7.09 8.78 -3.82
N VAL A 58 -7.04 8.81 -2.48
CA VAL A 58 -8.14 8.28 -1.67
C VAL A 58 -9.42 9.10 -1.85
N ARG A 59 -9.31 10.42 -2.01
CA ARG A 59 -10.48 11.27 -2.32
C ARG A 59 -11.07 10.93 -3.69
N GLU A 60 -10.24 10.74 -4.70
CA GLU A 60 -10.67 10.41 -6.07
C GLU A 60 -11.29 9.01 -6.13
N GLU A 61 -10.69 8.03 -5.47
CA GLU A 61 -11.13 6.63 -5.54
C GLU A 61 -12.29 6.31 -4.58
N ALA A 62 -12.25 6.82 -3.35
CA ALA A 62 -13.22 6.46 -2.31
C ALA A 62 -14.17 7.59 -1.89
N GLY A 63 -13.94 8.83 -2.32
CA GLY A 63 -14.81 9.98 -2.02
C GLY A 63 -14.68 10.53 -0.61
N VAL A 64 -13.62 10.16 0.12
CA VAL A 64 -13.41 10.58 1.53
C VAL A 64 -12.14 11.40 1.71
N ASP A 65 -12.12 12.24 2.72
CA ASP A 65 -10.96 13.02 3.13
C ASP A 65 -10.28 12.36 4.33
N LEU A 66 -9.05 11.91 4.15
CA LEU A 66 -8.27 11.35 5.24
C LEU A 66 -7.85 12.44 6.24
N VAL A 67 -8.03 12.15 7.52
CA VAL A 67 -7.66 13.06 8.62
C VAL A 67 -6.28 12.71 9.19
N HIS A 68 -5.93 11.43 9.16
CA HIS A 68 -4.65 10.94 9.68
C HIS A 68 -4.13 9.84 8.78
N THR A 69 -2.86 9.98 8.39
CA THR A 69 -2.12 8.98 7.62
C THR A 69 -0.81 8.64 8.31
N ARG A 70 -0.38 7.39 8.18
CA ARG A 70 0.92 6.93 8.68
C ARG A 70 1.68 6.24 7.55
N LEU A 71 2.87 6.73 7.24
CA LEU A 71 3.79 6.03 6.35
C LEU A 71 4.30 4.76 7.04
N ARG A 72 4.02 3.62 6.42
CA ARG A 72 4.42 2.29 6.91
C ARG A 72 5.74 1.83 6.31
N GLY A 73 6.02 2.23 5.08
CA GLY A 73 7.27 1.87 4.44
C GLY A 73 7.33 2.26 2.97
N THR A 74 8.39 1.79 2.33
CA THR A 74 8.61 1.97 0.90
C THR A 74 8.97 0.64 0.24
N ILE A 75 8.60 0.48 -1.02
CA ILE A 75 8.94 -0.69 -1.80
C ILE A 75 9.40 -0.24 -3.19
N SER A 76 10.55 -0.71 -3.61
CA SER A 76 10.98 -0.65 -5.00
C SER A 76 10.50 -1.91 -5.72
N TRP A 77 9.78 -1.75 -6.84
CA TRP A 77 9.30 -2.83 -7.70
C TRP A 77 9.91 -2.70 -9.11
N PRO A 78 11.18 -3.08 -9.31
CA PRO A 78 11.75 -3.11 -10.65
C PRO A 78 11.01 -4.07 -11.57
N GLY A 79 10.65 -3.59 -12.77
CA GLY A 79 9.99 -4.39 -13.79
C GLY A 79 8.51 -4.71 -13.54
N PHE A 80 7.85 -4.03 -12.59
CA PHE A 80 6.46 -4.32 -12.23
C PHE A 80 5.43 -3.78 -13.23
N GLY A 81 5.72 -2.64 -13.89
CA GLY A 81 4.80 -2.01 -14.82
C GLY A 81 4.46 -2.87 -16.04
N SER A 82 3.38 -2.53 -16.75
CA SER A 82 2.88 -3.28 -17.92
C SER A 82 3.89 -3.39 -19.05
N ASP A 83 4.74 -2.38 -19.21
CA ASP A 83 5.82 -2.34 -20.19
C ASP A 83 7.20 -2.58 -19.55
N GLY A 84 7.21 -3.14 -18.33
CA GLY A 84 8.42 -3.45 -17.58
C GLY A 84 9.02 -2.22 -16.86
N GLU A 85 8.23 -1.17 -16.64
CA GLU A 85 8.70 0.00 -15.91
C GLU A 85 8.96 -0.32 -14.44
N ASP A 86 9.93 0.36 -13.88
CA ASP A 86 10.23 0.33 -12.46
C ASP A 86 9.25 1.23 -11.69
N TRP A 87 8.78 0.75 -10.55
CA TRP A 87 7.96 1.53 -9.63
C TRP A 87 8.64 1.68 -8.27
N PHE A 88 8.37 2.80 -7.62
CA PHE A 88 8.77 3.04 -6.24
C PHE A 88 7.56 3.52 -5.45
N GLY A 89 7.06 2.67 -4.55
CA GLY A 89 5.84 2.91 -3.81
C GLY A 89 6.09 3.35 -2.37
N PHE A 90 5.25 4.28 -1.92
CA PHE A 90 5.13 4.72 -0.53
C PHE A 90 3.85 4.14 0.04
N VAL A 91 3.97 3.28 1.06
CA VAL A 91 2.86 2.52 1.64
C VAL A 91 2.36 3.20 2.90
N PHE A 92 1.08 3.55 2.92
CA PHE A 92 0.42 4.23 4.02
C PHE A 92 -0.69 3.37 4.64
N THR A 93 -0.98 3.64 5.92
CA THR A 93 -2.25 3.27 6.55
C THR A 93 -2.98 4.54 6.99
N ALA A 94 -4.32 4.48 7.04
CA ALA A 94 -5.18 5.53 7.57
C ALA A 94 -6.35 4.90 8.32
N ASP A 95 -6.71 5.47 9.48
CA ASP A 95 -7.75 4.95 10.36
C ASP A 95 -8.83 5.98 10.68
N ARG A 96 -8.70 7.22 10.15
CA ARG A 96 -9.65 8.31 10.34
C ARG A 96 -9.84 9.09 9.05
N TRP A 97 -11.10 9.35 8.74
CA TRP A 97 -11.51 10.14 7.59
C TRP A 97 -12.82 10.88 7.86
N THR A 98 -13.19 11.78 6.96
CA THR A 98 -14.50 12.44 6.91
C THR A 98 -15.18 12.16 5.58
N GLY A 99 -16.49 12.19 5.54
CA GLY A 99 -17.30 11.82 4.39
C GLY A 99 -17.78 10.38 4.43
N GLU A 100 -18.52 9.98 3.42
CA GLU A 100 -19.03 8.62 3.24
C GLU A 100 -18.22 7.91 2.16
N VAL A 101 -17.76 6.69 2.48
CA VAL A 101 -17.02 5.87 1.52
C VAL A 101 -17.94 5.46 0.37
N GLY A 102 -17.49 5.73 -0.85
CA GLY A 102 -18.18 5.28 -2.06
C GLY A 102 -18.23 3.76 -2.19
N THR A 103 -19.04 3.28 -3.11
CA THR A 103 -19.19 1.82 -3.35
C THR A 103 -18.44 1.33 -4.58
N ALA A 104 -18.14 2.23 -5.52
CA ALA A 104 -17.43 1.91 -6.76
C ALA A 104 -16.90 3.18 -7.42
N ASN A 105 -15.93 3.00 -8.30
CA ASN A 105 -15.39 4.02 -9.20
C ASN A 105 -15.10 3.41 -10.59
N ASP A 106 -14.44 4.16 -11.48
CA ASP A 106 -14.11 3.70 -12.84
C ASP A 106 -13.12 2.53 -12.87
N GLU A 107 -12.44 2.24 -11.78
CA GLU A 107 -11.46 1.17 -11.66
C GLU A 107 -12.04 -0.12 -11.10
N GLY A 108 -13.08 -0.04 -10.29
CA GLY A 108 -13.69 -1.22 -9.69
C GLY A 108 -14.66 -0.94 -8.55
N VAL A 109 -14.91 -1.97 -7.77
CA VAL A 109 -15.81 -1.95 -6.61
C VAL A 109 -15.00 -1.78 -5.33
N LEU A 110 -15.45 -0.87 -4.46
CA LEU A 110 -14.88 -0.66 -3.13
C LEU A 110 -15.53 -1.62 -2.14
N GLU A 111 -14.71 -2.36 -1.42
CA GLU A 111 -15.15 -3.37 -0.46
C GLU A 111 -14.38 -3.25 0.86
N TRP A 112 -15.12 -3.31 1.98
CA TRP A 112 -14.54 -3.51 3.29
C TRP A 112 -14.23 -4.99 3.50
N VAL A 113 -12.96 -5.34 3.50
CA VAL A 113 -12.47 -6.72 3.61
C VAL A 113 -11.97 -6.96 5.04
N PRO A 114 -12.38 -8.06 5.70
CA PRO A 114 -11.80 -8.43 6.98
C PRO A 114 -10.27 -8.57 6.88
N LEU A 115 -9.54 -7.94 7.80
CA LEU A 115 -8.07 -8.01 7.84
C LEU A 115 -7.57 -9.46 7.92
N SER A 116 -8.31 -10.32 8.61
CA SER A 116 -8.00 -11.75 8.69
C SER A 116 -8.04 -12.45 7.32
N ARG A 117 -8.98 -12.09 6.44
CA ARG A 117 -9.04 -12.62 5.07
C ARG A 117 -7.90 -12.09 4.21
N LEU A 118 -7.60 -10.79 4.35
CA LEU A 118 -6.49 -10.16 3.62
C LEU A 118 -5.15 -10.82 3.99
N LEU A 119 -4.89 -11.02 5.29
CA LEU A 119 -3.65 -11.63 5.78
C LEU A 119 -3.61 -13.16 5.64
N ALA A 120 -4.75 -13.83 5.45
CA ALA A 120 -4.80 -15.24 5.05
C ALA A 120 -4.52 -15.43 3.55
N PHE A 121 -4.46 -14.32 2.78
CA PHE A 121 -4.31 -14.34 1.32
C PHE A 121 -5.42 -15.12 0.60
N ASP A 122 -6.63 -15.07 1.18
CA ASP A 122 -7.86 -15.68 0.66
C ASP A 122 -8.61 -14.73 -0.27
N LEU A 123 -7.86 -14.01 -1.09
CA LEU A 123 -8.32 -13.05 -2.10
C LEU A 123 -7.37 -13.10 -3.30
N PRO A 124 -7.84 -12.77 -4.51
CA PRO A 124 -6.98 -12.61 -5.67
C PRO A 124 -6.11 -11.35 -5.52
N LEU A 125 -4.96 -11.51 -4.89
CA LEU A 125 -3.95 -10.49 -4.67
C LEU A 125 -2.78 -10.66 -5.64
N TRP A 126 -1.88 -9.68 -5.71
CA TRP A 126 -0.59 -9.86 -6.36
C TRP A 126 0.27 -10.86 -5.55
N PRO A 127 1.06 -11.72 -6.21
CA PRO A 127 1.89 -12.69 -5.50
C PRO A 127 2.85 -12.07 -4.49
N GLY A 128 3.30 -10.82 -4.75
CA GLY A 128 4.19 -10.07 -3.87
C GLY A 128 3.54 -9.53 -2.61
N ASP A 129 2.21 -9.37 -2.58
CA ASP A 129 1.50 -8.76 -1.44
C ASP A 129 1.70 -9.55 -0.15
N ARG A 130 1.86 -10.88 -0.24
CA ARG A 130 2.12 -11.75 0.90
C ARG A 130 3.42 -11.45 1.66
N HIS A 131 4.33 -10.74 1.03
CA HIS A 131 5.60 -10.40 1.64
C HIS A 131 5.54 -9.14 2.48
N PHE A 132 4.76 -8.13 2.05
CA PHE A 132 4.75 -6.84 2.74
C PHE A 132 3.46 -6.54 3.51
N LEU A 133 2.30 -7.10 3.13
CA LEU A 133 1.05 -6.86 3.88
C LEU A 133 1.16 -7.22 5.37
N PRO A 134 1.80 -8.32 5.78
CA PRO A 134 2.01 -8.59 7.20
C PRO A 134 2.79 -7.46 7.91
N LEU A 135 3.75 -6.83 7.25
CA LEU A 135 4.54 -5.72 7.81
C LEU A 135 3.72 -4.43 7.89
N VAL A 136 2.80 -4.20 6.94
CA VAL A 136 1.90 -3.03 6.96
C VAL A 136 1.03 -3.03 8.21
N PHE A 137 0.51 -4.19 8.61
CA PHE A 137 -0.46 -4.32 9.70
C PHE A 137 0.13 -4.82 11.02
N ASP A 138 1.42 -5.13 11.07
CA ASP A 138 2.11 -5.48 12.33
C ASP A 138 2.33 -4.22 13.17
N PRO A 139 1.70 -4.11 14.37
CA PRO A 139 1.84 -2.94 15.22
C PRO A 139 3.27 -2.76 15.76
N SER A 140 4.08 -3.82 15.82
CA SER A 140 5.48 -3.74 16.26
C SER A 140 6.43 -3.18 15.20
N VAL A 141 6.00 -3.11 13.94
CA VAL A 141 6.78 -2.54 12.85
C VAL A 141 6.59 -1.02 12.82
N GLN A 142 7.65 -0.25 12.96
CA GLN A 142 7.61 1.19 12.74
C GLN A 142 7.59 1.50 11.24
N GLN A 143 8.60 1.01 10.53
CA GLN A 143 8.73 1.14 9.08
C GLN A 143 9.41 -0.08 8.49
N PHE A 144 9.17 -0.31 7.20
CA PHE A 144 9.90 -1.27 6.40
C PHE A 144 10.30 -0.65 5.05
N HIS A 145 11.42 -1.11 4.52
CA HIS A 145 11.92 -0.67 3.21
C HIS A 145 12.35 -1.89 2.42
N GLY A 146 11.66 -2.17 1.32
CA GLY A 146 11.83 -3.39 0.56
C GLY A 146 12.21 -3.18 -0.90
N VAL A 147 12.77 -4.22 -1.47
CA VAL A 147 13.00 -4.36 -2.92
C VAL A 147 12.40 -5.67 -3.37
N MET A 148 11.58 -5.62 -4.41
CA MET A 148 10.88 -6.76 -4.97
C MET A 148 10.84 -6.67 -6.50
N PRO A 149 11.90 -7.10 -7.19
CA PRO A 149 11.90 -7.15 -8.65
C PRO A 149 10.87 -8.14 -9.18
N TYR A 150 10.23 -7.76 -10.27
CA TYR A 150 9.26 -8.57 -10.98
C TYR A 150 9.76 -8.99 -12.35
N ARG A 151 9.33 -10.18 -12.76
CA ARG A 151 9.46 -10.67 -14.13
C ARG A 151 8.19 -11.41 -14.51
N ASP A 152 7.57 -11.03 -15.60
CA ASP A 152 6.33 -11.63 -16.10
C ASP A 152 5.20 -11.69 -15.02
N GLY A 153 5.06 -10.63 -14.22
CA GLY A 153 4.05 -10.52 -13.16
C GLY A 153 4.36 -11.35 -11.89
N ILE A 154 5.56 -11.92 -11.78
CA ILE A 154 5.99 -12.77 -10.65
C ILE A 154 7.17 -12.09 -9.93
N PRO A 155 7.13 -11.96 -8.59
CA PRO A 155 8.28 -11.47 -7.83
C PRO A 155 9.42 -12.48 -7.88
N GLU A 156 10.63 -12.00 -8.22
CA GLU A 156 11.82 -12.84 -8.29
C GLU A 156 12.48 -13.04 -6.92
N ARG A 157 12.40 -12.02 -6.07
CA ARG A 157 12.93 -12.03 -4.70
C ARG A 157 12.28 -10.96 -3.84
N TRP A 158 12.43 -11.09 -2.53
CA TRP A 158 12.06 -10.08 -1.56
C TRP A 158 13.22 -9.83 -0.59
N GLU A 159 13.68 -8.59 -0.56
CA GLU A 159 14.70 -8.13 0.41
C GLU A 159 14.11 -6.95 1.17
N VAL A 160 14.21 -6.96 2.51
CA VAL A 160 13.57 -5.94 3.33
C VAL A 160 14.40 -5.58 4.55
N THR A 161 14.45 -4.29 4.86
CA THR A 161 14.90 -3.75 6.14
C THR A 161 13.68 -3.37 6.96
N VAL A 162 13.60 -3.82 8.20
CA VAL A 162 12.47 -3.56 9.10
C VAL A 162 12.97 -2.85 10.35
N THR A 163 12.34 -1.69 10.66
CA THR A 163 12.53 -0.98 11.92
C THR A 163 11.38 -1.31 12.86
N ARG A 164 11.71 -1.75 14.10
CA ARG A 164 10.73 -2.09 15.13
C ARG A 164 10.91 -1.19 16.34
N ASP A 165 9.83 -1.00 17.09
CA ASP A 165 9.92 -0.37 18.42
C ASP A 165 10.72 -1.29 19.34
N VAL A 166 11.91 -0.86 19.70
CA VAL A 166 12.67 -1.47 20.79
C VAL A 166 12.14 -0.80 22.05
N SER A 167 11.34 -1.49 22.85
CA SER A 167 11.06 -1.04 24.21
C SER A 167 12.38 -1.09 24.98
N VAL A 168 13.01 0.06 25.14
CA VAL A 168 14.15 0.24 26.03
C VAL A 168 13.58 0.07 27.45
N ALA A 169 13.74 -1.12 28.03
CA ALA A 169 13.57 -1.28 29.46
C ALA A 169 14.62 -0.35 30.12
N HIS A 170 14.19 0.78 30.63
CA HIS A 170 15.04 1.59 31.46
C HIS A 170 15.41 0.75 32.70
N PRO A 171 16.71 0.50 32.95
CA PRO A 171 17.08 -0.12 34.21
C PRO A 171 16.64 0.85 35.31
N GLU A 172 15.80 0.39 36.22
CA GLU A 172 15.43 1.15 37.41
C GLU A 172 16.72 1.51 38.14
N LEU A 173 17.02 2.79 38.21
CA LEU A 173 18.06 3.33 39.06
C LEU A 173 17.57 3.20 40.50
N HIS A 174 17.87 2.09 41.15
CA HIS A 174 17.76 1.97 42.60
C HIS A 174 18.76 3.00 43.25
N ARG A 175 18.19 4.02 43.86
CA ARG A 175 18.92 4.93 44.78
C ARG A 175 18.99 4.30 46.17
#